data_0440045ef1ca158990f680bec0e17ad3
#
_entry.id   0440045ef1ca158990f680bec0e17ad3
#
_cell.length_a   1.000
_cell.length_b   1.000
_cell.length_c   1.000
_cell.angle_alpha   90.00
_cell.angle_beta   90.00
_cell.angle_gamma   90.00
#
_symmetry.space_group_name_H-M   'P 1'
#
loop_
_entity.id
_entity.type
_entity.pdbx_description
1 polymer ?
#
loop_
_entity_poly.entity_id
_entity_poly.type
_entity_poly.pdbx_seq_one_letter_code
_entity_poly.pdbx_strand_id
1 'polypeptide(L)'
;MNGFDPALFSGKTVVVTGAGRGIGAAVARGFLETGASVIAHAGRSLDHAEADLLPGLSDDQKSRLTLLTADLSVRGGGETLAGDILGVLDGPLDVLVNNAGTMVGRIPAAEVDDEAFDAIVDLNVRSVVALTTVLLPALKDGGKAEGGSAIVNTSSISAIVGGSPGSSLYSSSKAFVSTWTRALARELAPDHVRVNAVSPGTIMTDFHRRYSSEEKLQATAASIPMKRLGTAEDCAPAYLFLSSARLSGYLTGQVIEVNGGQFMG
;
A
#
# COMPACT_ATOMS: atom_id res chain seq x y z
N MET A 1 -16.07 -0.42 7.98
CA MET A 1 -15.99 -1.66 7.14
C MET A 1 -16.85 -2.75 7.74
N ASN A 2 -18.02 -2.96 7.16
CA ASN A 2 -18.98 -3.96 7.67
C ASN A 2 -18.42 -5.37 7.39
N GLY A 3 -18.06 -6.11 8.43
CA GLY A 3 -17.61 -7.50 8.31
C GLY A 3 -16.37 -7.88 9.14
N PHE A 4 -15.60 -6.89 9.61
CA PHE A 4 -14.51 -7.13 10.56
C PHE A 4 -14.91 -6.77 11.98
N ASP A 5 -14.33 -7.47 12.95
CA ASP A 5 -14.45 -7.12 14.37
C ASP A 5 -13.91 -5.69 14.59
N PRO A 6 -14.68 -4.76 15.17
CA PRO A 6 -14.22 -3.40 15.44
C PRO A 6 -12.99 -3.32 16.35
N ALA A 7 -12.68 -4.38 17.08
CA ALA A 7 -11.52 -4.49 17.97
C ALA A 7 -10.36 -5.32 17.35
N LEU A 8 -10.46 -5.70 16.05
CA LEU A 8 -9.49 -6.60 15.40
C LEU A 8 -8.03 -6.12 15.53
N PHE A 9 -7.81 -4.80 15.50
CA PHE A 9 -6.51 -4.16 15.61
C PHE A 9 -6.40 -3.25 16.85
N SER A 10 -7.24 -3.47 17.88
CA SER A 10 -7.15 -2.70 19.11
C SER A 10 -5.77 -2.84 19.76
N GLY A 11 -5.15 -1.71 20.13
CA GLY A 11 -3.81 -1.66 20.68
C GLY A 11 -2.67 -1.94 19.69
N LYS A 12 -2.97 -2.01 18.38
CA LYS A 12 -1.98 -2.20 17.31
C LYS A 12 -1.62 -0.87 16.66
N THR A 13 -0.34 -0.69 16.34
CA THR A 13 0.18 0.47 15.59
C THR A 13 0.44 0.08 14.14
N VAL A 14 -0.13 0.87 13.23
CA VAL A 14 -0.12 0.62 11.78
C VAL A 14 0.44 1.83 11.05
N VAL A 15 1.41 1.63 10.18
CA VAL A 15 1.89 2.64 9.22
C VAL A 15 1.28 2.38 7.85
N VAL A 16 0.72 3.42 7.22
CA VAL A 16 0.20 3.35 5.84
C VAL A 16 0.82 4.46 4.99
N THR A 17 1.58 4.10 3.96
CA THR A 17 2.13 5.08 3.02
C THR A 17 1.16 5.39 1.89
N GLY A 18 1.15 6.65 1.41
CA GLY A 18 0.21 7.10 0.39
C GLY A 18 -1.24 7.07 0.86
N ALA A 19 -1.47 7.32 2.17
CA ALA A 19 -2.78 7.26 2.81
C ALA A 19 -3.65 8.50 2.58
N GLY A 20 -3.12 9.54 1.91
CA GLY A 20 -3.89 10.78 1.69
C GLY A 20 -5.12 10.60 0.80
N ARG A 21 -5.16 9.58 -0.07
CA ARG A 21 -6.28 9.34 -1.00
C ARG A 21 -6.33 7.89 -1.50
N GLY A 22 -7.39 7.57 -2.24
CA GLY A 22 -7.55 6.31 -2.95
C GLY A 22 -7.42 5.08 -2.04
N ILE A 23 -6.71 4.04 -2.51
CA ILE A 23 -6.57 2.78 -1.77
C ILE A 23 -5.96 3.02 -0.39
N GLY A 24 -4.91 3.83 -0.28
CA GLY A 24 -4.25 4.10 1.01
C GLY A 24 -5.18 4.76 2.03
N ALA A 25 -6.04 5.70 1.61
CA ALA A 25 -7.02 6.31 2.49
C ALA A 25 -8.08 5.29 2.96
N ALA A 26 -8.60 4.46 2.06
CA ALA A 26 -9.53 3.40 2.42
C ALA A 26 -8.92 2.37 3.38
N VAL A 27 -7.65 2.02 3.19
CA VAL A 27 -6.90 1.13 4.08
C VAL A 27 -6.72 1.76 5.46
N ALA A 28 -6.26 3.02 5.54
CA ALA A 28 -6.08 3.74 6.80
C ALA A 28 -7.40 3.86 7.58
N ARG A 29 -8.50 4.19 6.88
CA ARG A 29 -9.85 4.20 7.50
C ARG A 29 -10.22 2.82 8.04
N GLY A 30 -9.99 1.77 7.29
CA GLY A 30 -10.28 0.41 7.73
C GLY A 30 -9.55 0.01 9.00
N PHE A 31 -8.28 0.37 9.13
CA PHE A 31 -7.53 0.15 10.37
C PHE A 31 -8.07 0.98 11.54
N LEU A 32 -8.42 2.26 11.33
CA LEU A 32 -9.04 3.10 12.35
C LEU A 32 -10.41 2.54 12.80
N GLU A 33 -11.23 2.07 11.86
CA GLU A 33 -12.54 1.45 12.15
C GLU A 33 -12.42 0.14 12.94
N THR A 34 -11.28 -0.54 12.83
CA THR A 34 -10.99 -1.80 13.53
C THR A 34 -10.09 -1.63 14.76
N GLY A 35 -9.95 -0.41 15.26
CA GLY A 35 -9.35 -0.12 16.57
C GLY A 35 -7.85 0.20 16.57
N ALA A 36 -7.18 0.23 15.42
CA ALA A 36 -5.76 0.55 15.34
C ALA A 36 -5.46 2.02 15.63
N SER A 37 -4.22 2.29 16.09
CA SER A 37 -3.56 3.58 15.92
C SER A 37 -2.86 3.60 14.56
N VAL A 38 -3.06 4.67 13.78
CA VAL A 38 -2.57 4.75 12.40
C VAL A 38 -1.63 5.94 12.24
N ILE A 39 -0.41 5.68 11.77
CA ILE A 39 0.52 6.68 11.28
C ILE A 39 0.37 6.71 9.75
N ALA A 40 -0.24 7.75 9.22
CA ALA A 40 -0.62 7.87 7.82
C ALA A 40 0.29 8.87 7.10
N HIS A 41 1.08 8.41 6.13
CA HIS A 41 1.80 9.30 5.24
C HIS A 41 0.86 9.79 4.14
N ALA A 42 0.57 11.09 4.14
CA ALA A 42 -0.41 11.74 3.26
C ALA A 42 0.14 12.15 1.87
N GLY A 43 1.43 12.00 1.64
CA GLY A 43 2.14 12.50 0.47
C GLY A 43 2.94 13.76 0.79
N ARG A 44 3.13 14.66 -0.19
CA ARG A 44 3.91 15.89 -0.01
C ARG A 44 3.18 16.98 0.77
N SER A 45 1.85 16.91 0.86
CA SER A 45 1.01 17.84 1.61
C SER A 45 -0.18 17.11 2.25
N LEU A 46 -0.90 17.78 3.15
CA LEU A 46 -2.09 17.24 3.79
C LEU A 46 -3.36 17.41 2.98
N ASP A 47 -3.35 18.18 1.88
CA ASP A 47 -4.56 18.58 1.13
C ASP A 47 -5.44 17.39 0.74
N HIS A 48 -4.83 16.28 0.28
CA HIS A 48 -5.57 15.08 -0.06
C HIS A 48 -6.11 14.34 1.16
N ALA A 49 -5.38 14.35 2.27
CA ALA A 49 -5.86 13.72 3.50
C ALA A 49 -7.05 14.49 4.09
N GLU A 50 -7.03 15.82 4.02
CA GLU A 50 -8.14 16.69 4.43
C GLU A 50 -9.38 16.45 3.57
N ALA A 51 -9.20 16.19 2.27
CA ALA A 51 -10.31 15.92 1.35
C ALA A 51 -10.85 14.49 1.44
N ASP A 52 -9.98 13.48 1.51
CA ASP A 52 -10.34 12.08 1.29
C ASP A 52 -10.22 11.20 2.55
N LEU A 53 -9.27 11.48 3.45
CA LEU A 53 -9.06 10.63 4.63
C LEU A 53 -9.83 11.13 5.86
N LEU A 54 -9.81 12.40 6.17
CA LEU A 54 -10.37 12.93 7.42
C LEU A 54 -11.91 13.01 7.45
N PRO A 55 -12.63 13.29 6.34
CA PRO A 55 -14.08 13.44 6.38
C PRO A 55 -14.78 12.18 6.88
N GLY A 56 -15.69 12.32 7.84
CA GLY A 56 -16.47 11.21 8.41
C GLY A 56 -15.76 10.37 9.48
N LEU A 57 -14.49 10.67 9.82
CA LEU A 57 -13.88 10.06 11.00
C LEU A 57 -14.48 10.62 12.29
N SER A 58 -14.74 9.73 13.26
CA SER A 58 -15.14 10.13 14.62
C SER A 58 -13.97 10.79 15.36
N ASP A 59 -14.25 11.47 16.48
CA ASP A 59 -13.20 12.08 17.30
C ASP A 59 -12.27 11.03 17.89
N ASP A 60 -12.78 9.86 18.27
CA ASP A 60 -11.95 8.72 18.68
C ASP A 60 -11.01 8.25 17.58
N GLN A 61 -11.49 8.10 16.34
CA GLN A 61 -10.64 7.72 15.21
C GLN A 61 -9.57 8.79 14.91
N LYS A 62 -9.93 10.07 14.98
CA LYS A 62 -8.99 11.17 14.82
C LYS A 62 -7.92 11.19 15.91
N SER A 63 -8.26 10.86 17.15
CA SER A 63 -7.28 10.80 18.25
C SER A 63 -6.26 9.67 18.09
N ARG A 64 -6.56 8.66 17.29
CA ARG A 64 -5.68 7.52 16.96
C ARG A 64 -4.99 7.67 15.59
N LEU A 65 -5.10 8.83 14.94
CA LEU A 65 -4.50 9.12 13.64
C LEU A 65 -3.39 10.16 13.77
N THR A 66 -2.18 9.80 13.34
CA THR A 66 -1.06 10.72 13.15
C THR A 66 -0.81 10.90 11.65
N LEU A 67 -0.79 12.16 11.18
CA LEU A 67 -0.51 12.49 9.79
C LEU A 67 0.94 12.93 9.63
N LEU A 68 1.64 12.36 8.65
CA LEU A 68 2.99 12.74 8.25
C LEU A 68 3.02 13.08 6.75
N THR A 69 3.93 13.97 6.38
CA THR A 69 4.19 14.32 4.98
C THR A 69 5.65 14.10 4.64
N ALA A 70 5.91 13.59 3.43
CA ALA A 70 7.25 13.45 2.87
C ALA A 70 7.16 13.36 1.34
N ASP A 71 8.24 13.68 0.65
CA ASP A 71 8.36 13.39 -0.78
C ASP A 71 9.12 12.07 -0.99
N LEU A 72 8.38 11.00 -1.26
CA LEU A 72 8.95 9.68 -1.54
C LEU A 72 9.48 9.55 -2.98
N SER A 73 9.28 10.55 -3.83
CA SER A 73 9.77 10.54 -5.21
C SER A 73 11.22 11.03 -5.35
N VAL A 74 11.84 11.43 -4.24
CA VAL A 74 13.23 11.87 -4.20
C VAL A 74 14.11 10.90 -3.41
N ARG A 75 15.39 10.86 -3.75
CA ARG A 75 16.37 10.05 -3.00
C ARG A 75 16.43 10.51 -1.54
N GLY A 76 16.43 9.56 -0.62
CA GLY A 76 16.42 9.85 0.82
C GLY A 76 15.01 10.11 1.39
N GLY A 77 13.98 10.26 0.55
CA GLY A 77 12.61 10.51 1.03
C GLY A 77 12.04 9.37 1.87
N GLY A 78 12.38 8.13 1.54
CA GLY A 78 12.00 6.96 2.33
C GLY A 78 12.65 6.93 3.71
N GLU A 79 13.94 7.22 3.79
CA GLU A 79 14.70 7.31 5.05
C GLU A 79 14.20 8.45 5.92
N THR A 80 13.91 9.61 5.31
CA THR A 80 13.35 10.77 6.02
C THR A 80 12.01 10.41 6.65
N LEU A 81 11.06 9.88 5.86
CA LEU A 81 9.77 9.46 6.40
C LEU A 81 9.91 8.39 7.48
N ALA A 82 10.82 7.43 7.31
CA ALA A 82 11.04 6.40 8.34
C ALA A 82 11.57 7.00 9.65
N GLY A 83 12.45 8.01 9.58
CA GLY A 83 12.91 8.76 10.75
C GLY A 83 11.77 9.50 11.45
N ASP A 84 10.89 10.18 10.68
CA ASP A 84 9.73 10.87 11.22
C ASP A 84 8.73 9.88 11.87
N ILE A 85 8.53 8.70 11.26
CA ILE A 85 7.71 7.63 11.84
C ILE A 85 8.29 7.17 13.17
N LEU A 86 9.60 6.89 13.24
CA LEU A 86 10.27 6.49 14.48
C LEU A 86 10.19 7.58 15.54
N GLY A 87 10.17 8.85 15.16
CA GLY A 87 10.03 10.00 16.07
C GLY A 87 8.66 10.10 16.75
N VAL A 88 7.62 9.53 16.15
CA VAL A 88 6.24 9.54 16.69
C VAL A 88 5.75 8.15 17.12
N LEU A 89 6.53 7.11 16.85
CA LEU A 89 6.20 5.73 17.19
C LEU A 89 6.36 5.51 18.69
N ASP A 90 5.28 5.14 19.37
CA ASP A 90 5.29 4.74 20.76
C ASP A 90 5.23 3.20 20.87
N GLY A 91 6.39 2.59 21.02
CA GLY A 91 6.50 1.13 21.12
C GLY A 91 6.77 0.41 19.79
N PRO A 92 6.40 -0.88 19.68
CA PRO A 92 6.64 -1.69 18.48
C PRO A 92 5.74 -1.29 17.32
N LEU A 93 6.18 -1.61 16.09
CA LEU A 93 5.36 -1.48 14.89
C LEU A 93 4.72 -2.83 14.56
N ASP A 94 3.39 -2.90 14.54
CA ASP A 94 2.66 -4.14 14.24
C ASP A 94 2.43 -4.34 12.74
N VAL A 95 2.14 -3.28 12.00
CA VAL A 95 1.86 -3.38 10.55
C VAL A 95 2.50 -2.24 9.78
N LEU A 96 3.19 -2.58 8.68
CA LEU A 96 3.64 -1.65 7.66
C LEU A 96 2.91 -1.91 6.34
N VAL A 97 2.16 -0.93 5.85
CA VAL A 97 1.54 -0.96 4.53
C VAL A 97 2.31 -0.04 3.58
N ASN A 98 3.10 -0.62 2.69
CA ASN A 98 3.78 0.07 1.61
C ASN A 98 2.82 0.22 0.42
N ASN A 99 2.03 1.31 0.42
CA ASN A 99 1.02 1.54 -0.62
C ASN A 99 1.38 2.71 -1.55
N ALA A 100 2.19 3.67 -1.12
CA ALA A 100 2.60 4.78 -1.98
C ALA A 100 3.17 4.30 -3.31
N GLY A 101 2.74 4.91 -4.40
CA GLY A 101 3.21 4.56 -5.75
C GLY A 101 2.54 5.38 -6.84
N THR A 102 3.24 5.51 -7.97
CA THR A 102 2.74 6.21 -9.15
C THR A 102 3.24 5.57 -10.45
N MET A 103 2.56 5.90 -11.55
CA MET A 103 3.05 5.58 -12.90
C MET A 103 3.90 6.73 -13.48
N VAL A 104 3.90 7.91 -12.85
CA VAL A 104 4.49 9.17 -13.31
C VAL A 104 3.83 9.66 -14.62
N GLY A 105 3.83 8.82 -15.66
CA GLY A 105 3.24 9.06 -16.97
C GLY A 105 3.17 7.78 -17.79
N ARG A 106 2.54 7.87 -18.96
CA ARG A 106 2.67 6.83 -19.99
C ARG A 106 3.82 7.22 -20.90
N ILE A 107 4.95 6.55 -20.72
CA ILE A 107 6.20 6.85 -21.42
C ILE A 107 6.50 5.71 -22.37
N PRO A 108 6.46 5.93 -23.69
CA PRO A 108 6.86 4.93 -24.68
C PRO A 108 8.30 4.45 -24.42
N ALA A 109 8.61 3.19 -24.71
CA ALA A 109 9.92 2.62 -24.42
C ALA A 109 11.08 3.37 -25.09
N ALA A 110 10.84 3.98 -26.23
CA ALA A 110 11.83 4.80 -26.95
C ALA A 110 12.07 6.19 -26.34
N GLU A 111 11.21 6.61 -25.41
CA GLU A 111 11.23 7.95 -24.77
C GLU A 111 11.62 7.88 -23.29
N VAL A 112 11.96 6.68 -22.81
CA VAL A 112 12.42 6.51 -21.42
C VAL A 112 13.80 7.14 -21.28
N ASP A 113 13.88 8.11 -20.39
CA ASP A 113 15.12 8.76 -19.96
C ASP A 113 15.42 8.49 -18.48
N ASP A 114 16.56 8.97 -17.99
CA ASP A 114 17.00 8.77 -16.61
C ASP A 114 16.04 9.45 -15.60
N GLU A 115 15.45 10.60 -15.95
CA GLU A 115 14.51 11.33 -15.08
C GLU A 115 13.23 10.51 -14.84
N ALA A 116 12.64 9.99 -15.91
CA ALA A 116 11.47 9.13 -15.83
C ALA A 116 11.76 7.82 -15.10
N PHE A 117 12.93 7.24 -15.36
CA PHE A 117 13.39 6.02 -14.67
C PHE A 117 13.55 6.26 -13.17
N ASP A 118 14.31 7.29 -12.78
CA ASP A 118 14.56 7.61 -11.37
C ASP A 118 13.25 7.96 -10.63
N ALA A 119 12.38 8.77 -11.24
CA ALA A 119 11.10 9.14 -10.61
C ALA A 119 10.20 7.93 -10.28
N ILE A 120 10.14 6.94 -11.17
CA ILE A 120 9.39 5.70 -10.93
C ILE A 120 10.09 4.80 -9.90
N VAL A 121 11.41 4.63 -10.05
CA VAL A 121 12.19 3.76 -9.17
C VAL A 121 12.28 4.35 -7.76
N ASP A 122 12.48 5.65 -7.63
CA ASP A 122 12.57 6.30 -6.31
C ASP A 122 11.27 6.12 -5.51
N LEU A 123 10.12 6.37 -6.13
CA LEU A 123 8.85 6.24 -5.43
C LEU A 123 8.38 4.79 -5.25
N ASN A 124 8.46 3.94 -6.30
CA ASN A 124 7.83 2.63 -6.26
C ASN A 124 8.74 1.52 -5.72
N VAL A 125 10.05 1.74 -5.69
CA VAL A 125 11.05 0.73 -5.30
C VAL A 125 11.91 1.22 -4.16
N ARG A 126 12.68 2.30 -4.35
CA ARG A 126 13.67 2.75 -3.36
C ARG A 126 13.02 3.16 -2.05
N SER A 127 11.92 3.92 -2.10
CA SER A 127 11.18 4.32 -0.89
C SER A 127 10.65 3.11 -0.11
N VAL A 128 10.13 2.10 -0.82
CA VAL A 128 9.61 0.87 -0.21
C VAL A 128 10.72 0.08 0.49
N VAL A 129 11.88 -0.04 -0.15
CA VAL A 129 13.07 -0.70 0.43
C VAL A 129 13.56 0.10 1.63
N ALA A 130 13.75 1.41 1.48
CA ALA A 130 14.29 2.27 2.53
C ALA A 130 13.41 2.28 3.78
N LEU A 131 12.09 2.52 3.62
CA LEU A 131 11.12 2.48 4.72
C LEU A 131 11.16 1.14 5.45
N THR A 132 11.09 0.03 4.70
CA THR A 132 11.10 -1.30 5.31
C THR A 132 12.41 -1.54 6.05
N THR A 133 13.57 -1.21 5.47
CA THR A 133 14.87 -1.43 6.10
C THR A 133 15.02 -0.65 7.40
N VAL A 134 14.66 0.65 7.40
CA VAL A 134 14.78 1.50 8.59
C VAL A 134 13.78 1.11 9.68
N LEU A 135 12.55 0.72 9.31
CA LEU A 135 11.50 0.31 10.26
C LEU A 135 11.61 -1.16 10.69
N LEU A 136 12.52 -1.94 10.09
CA LEU A 136 12.64 -3.37 10.38
C LEU A 136 12.90 -3.71 11.86
N PRO A 137 13.74 -2.96 12.61
CA PRO A 137 13.89 -3.22 14.05
C PRO A 137 12.56 -3.11 14.81
N ALA A 138 11.76 -2.08 14.57
CA ALA A 138 10.46 -1.88 15.22
C ALA A 138 9.43 -2.96 14.81
N LEU A 139 9.47 -3.43 13.56
CA LEU A 139 8.67 -4.56 13.08
C LEU A 139 9.08 -5.87 13.74
N LYS A 140 10.38 -6.13 13.90
CA LYS A 140 10.87 -7.32 14.62
C LYS A 140 10.51 -7.29 16.10
N ASP A 141 10.46 -6.11 16.72
CA ASP A 141 9.97 -5.95 18.08
C ASP A 141 8.46 -6.24 18.15
N GLY A 142 7.67 -5.83 17.18
CA GLY A 142 6.26 -6.22 17.01
C GLY A 142 6.10 -7.73 16.78
N GLY A 143 7.06 -8.35 16.08
CA GLY A 143 7.14 -9.79 15.86
C GLY A 143 7.23 -10.64 17.14
N LYS A 144 7.76 -10.06 18.22
CA LYS A 144 7.87 -10.74 19.52
C LYS A 144 6.54 -10.84 20.28
N ALA A 145 5.56 -10.00 19.93
CA ALA A 145 4.24 -10.02 20.52
C ALA A 145 3.40 -11.20 19.97
N GLU A 146 2.34 -11.56 20.70
CA GLU A 146 1.40 -12.58 20.23
C GLU A 146 0.82 -12.19 18.87
N GLY A 147 0.90 -13.10 17.90
CA GLY A 147 0.46 -12.91 16.54
C GLY A 147 1.51 -12.32 15.59
N GLY A 148 2.64 -11.83 16.10
CA GLY A 148 3.71 -11.26 15.26
C GLY A 148 3.33 -9.94 14.60
N SER A 149 4.16 -9.49 13.66
CA SER A 149 3.94 -8.30 12.85
C SER A 149 3.71 -8.63 11.37
N ALA A 150 3.32 -7.64 10.57
CA ALA A 150 3.06 -7.83 9.16
C ALA A 150 3.53 -6.67 8.28
N ILE A 151 4.04 -7.00 7.10
CA ILE A 151 4.27 -6.06 6.01
C ILE A 151 3.30 -6.41 4.88
N VAL A 152 2.54 -5.42 4.39
CA VAL A 152 1.67 -5.59 3.22
C VAL A 152 2.07 -4.59 2.15
N ASN A 153 2.60 -5.10 1.05
CA ASN A 153 3.04 -4.28 -0.08
C ASN A 153 1.93 -4.14 -1.13
N THR A 154 1.88 -3.00 -1.81
CA THR A 154 0.97 -2.79 -2.95
C THR A 154 1.70 -3.07 -4.26
N SER A 155 1.40 -4.21 -4.85
CA SER A 155 1.80 -4.58 -6.21
C SER A 155 0.80 -4.04 -7.24
N SER A 156 0.58 -4.73 -8.32
CA SER A 156 -0.42 -4.45 -9.37
C SER A 156 -0.56 -5.66 -10.28
N ILE A 157 -1.73 -5.87 -10.85
CA ILE A 157 -1.94 -6.80 -11.98
C ILE A 157 -0.91 -6.55 -13.10
N SER A 158 -0.50 -5.29 -13.30
CA SER A 158 0.50 -4.92 -14.30
C SER A 158 1.85 -5.60 -14.10
N ALA A 159 2.17 -6.01 -12.86
CA ALA A 159 3.39 -6.77 -12.56
C ALA A 159 3.47 -8.12 -13.30
N ILE A 160 2.31 -8.67 -13.65
CA ILE A 160 2.20 -9.98 -14.33
C ILE A 160 1.90 -9.80 -15.80
N VAL A 161 0.90 -8.96 -16.14
CA VAL A 161 0.44 -8.81 -17.53
C VAL A 161 1.23 -7.76 -18.33
N GLY A 162 2.20 -7.08 -17.72
CA GLY A 162 3.01 -6.04 -18.37
C GLY A 162 2.32 -4.69 -18.51
N GLY A 163 1.02 -4.61 -18.17
CA GLY A 163 0.23 -3.38 -18.25
C GLY A 163 -0.14 -2.96 -19.68
N SER A 164 -0.41 -1.67 -19.86
CA SER A 164 -0.75 -1.07 -21.18
C SER A 164 0.50 -0.39 -21.78
N PRO A 165 0.51 -0.10 -23.09
CA PRO A 165 1.60 0.67 -23.71
C PRO A 165 1.98 1.92 -22.92
N GLY A 166 3.27 2.17 -22.77
CA GLY A 166 3.84 3.27 -21.98
C GLY A 166 3.87 3.04 -20.47
N SER A 167 3.57 1.83 -19.97
CA SER A 167 3.62 1.52 -18.53
C SER A 167 4.74 0.54 -18.15
N SER A 168 5.72 0.31 -19.02
CA SER A 168 6.77 -0.69 -18.83
C SER A 168 7.54 -0.50 -17.51
N LEU A 169 8.02 0.71 -17.21
CA LEU A 169 8.74 1.00 -15.97
C LEU A 169 7.86 0.77 -14.73
N TYR A 170 6.61 1.25 -14.78
CA TYR A 170 5.65 1.01 -13.70
C TYR A 170 5.43 -0.49 -13.47
N SER A 171 5.15 -1.23 -14.53
CA SER A 171 4.92 -2.68 -14.46
C SER A 171 6.13 -3.41 -13.88
N SER A 172 7.34 -3.03 -14.33
CA SER A 172 8.60 -3.58 -13.83
C SER A 172 8.83 -3.24 -12.36
N SER A 173 8.52 -2.01 -11.92
CA SER A 173 8.61 -1.62 -10.52
C SER A 173 7.67 -2.43 -9.62
N LYS A 174 6.46 -2.74 -10.09
CA LYS A 174 5.50 -3.57 -9.36
C LYS A 174 5.86 -5.06 -9.38
N ALA A 175 6.51 -5.55 -10.44
CA ALA A 175 7.10 -6.88 -10.47
C ALA A 175 8.26 -7.01 -9.46
N PHE A 176 9.11 -5.98 -9.33
CA PHE A 176 10.12 -5.92 -8.26
C PHE A 176 9.46 -6.09 -6.89
N VAL A 177 8.42 -5.30 -6.57
CA VAL A 177 7.71 -5.37 -5.29
C VAL A 177 7.15 -6.77 -5.03
N SER A 178 6.57 -7.42 -6.05
CA SER A 178 6.04 -8.79 -5.93
C SER A 178 7.12 -9.81 -5.60
N THR A 179 8.28 -9.73 -6.27
CA THR A 179 9.40 -10.66 -6.04
C THR A 179 10.07 -10.37 -4.69
N TRP A 180 10.26 -9.11 -4.36
CA TRP A 180 10.86 -8.67 -3.09
C TRP A 180 9.99 -9.08 -1.88
N THR A 181 8.66 -9.02 -2.01
CA THR A 181 7.71 -9.55 -1.02
C THR A 181 8.01 -11.02 -0.69
N ARG A 182 8.23 -11.86 -1.72
CA ARG A 182 8.53 -13.29 -1.53
C ARG A 182 9.90 -13.52 -0.89
N ALA A 183 10.89 -12.71 -1.27
CA ALA A 183 12.23 -12.77 -0.71
C ALA A 183 12.22 -12.41 0.78
N LEU A 184 11.63 -11.27 1.13
CA LEU A 184 11.50 -10.83 2.52
C LEU A 184 10.68 -11.79 3.38
N ALA A 185 9.62 -12.38 2.82
CA ALA A 185 8.81 -13.35 3.55
C ALA A 185 9.65 -14.54 4.06
N ARG A 186 10.61 -15.02 3.25
CA ARG A 186 11.54 -16.09 3.66
C ARG A 186 12.53 -15.63 4.70
N GLU A 187 13.05 -14.42 4.54
CA GLU A 187 14.05 -13.85 5.42
C GLU A 187 13.50 -13.53 6.81
N LEU A 188 12.28 -12.98 6.87
CA LEU A 188 11.70 -12.43 8.10
C LEU A 188 10.76 -13.39 8.83
N ALA A 189 10.41 -14.52 8.25
CA ALA A 189 9.56 -15.52 8.90
C ALA A 189 10.11 -16.01 10.27
N PRO A 190 11.43 -16.21 10.45
CA PRO A 190 12.00 -16.57 11.76
C PRO A 190 11.82 -15.50 12.84
N ASP A 191 11.66 -14.24 12.43
CA ASP A 191 11.41 -13.08 13.31
C ASP A 191 9.90 -12.86 13.55
N HIS A 192 9.04 -13.75 13.10
CA HIS A 192 7.56 -13.64 13.15
C HIS A 192 7.01 -12.40 12.44
N VAL A 193 7.69 -11.94 11.40
CA VAL A 193 7.22 -10.87 10.50
C VAL A 193 6.70 -11.51 9.21
N ARG A 194 5.39 -11.46 9.00
CA ARG A 194 4.78 -11.94 7.76
C ARG A 194 4.86 -10.85 6.68
N VAL A 195 5.17 -11.23 5.45
CA VAL A 195 5.28 -10.28 4.34
C VAL A 195 4.42 -10.77 3.19
N ASN A 196 3.42 -10.00 2.82
CA ASN A 196 2.51 -10.30 1.72
C ASN A 196 2.30 -9.07 0.83
N ALA A 197 1.63 -9.24 -0.29
CA ALA A 197 1.25 -8.14 -1.17
C ALA A 197 -0.22 -8.25 -1.60
N VAL A 198 -0.81 -7.10 -1.86
CA VAL A 198 -2.08 -6.98 -2.60
C VAL A 198 -1.75 -6.53 -4.02
N SER A 199 -2.38 -7.14 -5.01
CA SER A 199 -2.25 -6.83 -6.44
C SER A 199 -3.59 -6.31 -6.96
N PRO A 200 -3.83 -4.98 -6.92
CA PRO A 200 -5.05 -4.39 -7.43
C PRO A 200 -5.13 -4.49 -8.97
N GLY A 201 -6.34 -4.69 -9.48
CA GLY A 201 -6.67 -4.47 -10.87
C GLY A 201 -6.88 -3.00 -11.21
N THR A 202 -7.81 -2.72 -12.11
CA THR A 202 -8.19 -1.34 -12.43
C THR A 202 -9.16 -0.81 -11.39
N ILE A 203 -8.64 0.04 -10.49
CA ILE A 203 -9.38 0.64 -9.36
C ILE A 203 -9.67 2.11 -9.65
N MET A 204 -10.94 2.52 -9.59
CA MET A 204 -11.34 3.90 -9.84
C MET A 204 -10.86 4.82 -8.72
N THR A 205 -9.70 5.39 -8.92
CA THR A 205 -9.04 6.36 -8.06
C THR A 205 -8.45 7.48 -8.91
N ASP A 206 -7.93 8.53 -8.30
CA ASP A 206 -7.22 9.61 -9.01
C ASP A 206 -6.09 9.11 -9.90
N PHE A 207 -5.47 7.97 -9.54
CA PHE A 207 -4.46 7.34 -10.37
C PHE A 207 -5.02 7.04 -11.78
N HIS A 208 -6.18 6.36 -11.88
CA HIS A 208 -6.75 6.03 -13.18
C HIS A 208 -7.37 7.22 -13.89
N ARG A 209 -7.92 8.20 -13.15
CA ARG A 209 -8.40 9.46 -13.74
C ARG A 209 -7.28 10.26 -14.42
N ARG A 210 -6.05 10.20 -13.87
CA ARG A 210 -4.88 10.89 -14.46
C ARG A 210 -4.31 10.20 -15.68
N TYR A 211 -4.35 8.86 -15.74
CA TYR A 211 -3.61 8.08 -16.72
C TYR A 211 -4.47 7.31 -17.71
N SER A 212 -5.81 7.48 -17.69
CA SER A 212 -6.73 6.75 -18.55
C SER A 212 -7.89 7.64 -18.99
N SER A 213 -8.26 7.58 -20.28
CA SER A 213 -9.47 8.25 -20.79
C SER A 213 -10.72 7.53 -20.30
N GLU A 214 -11.85 8.24 -20.27
CA GLU A 214 -13.16 7.70 -19.89
C GLU A 214 -13.55 6.51 -20.78
N GLU A 215 -13.36 6.61 -22.09
CA GLU A 215 -13.63 5.52 -23.04
C GLU A 215 -12.81 4.26 -22.71
N LYS A 216 -11.53 4.44 -22.35
CA LYS A 216 -10.66 3.34 -21.94
C LYS A 216 -11.14 2.71 -20.63
N LEU A 217 -11.57 3.51 -19.68
CA LEU A 217 -12.11 3.02 -18.41
C LEU A 217 -13.41 2.21 -18.61
N GLN A 218 -14.32 2.70 -19.47
CA GLN A 218 -15.56 1.99 -19.83
C GLN A 218 -15.27 0.67 -20.55
N ALA A 219 -14.36 0.68 -21.53
CA ALA A 219 -13.93 -0.54 -22.24
C ALA A 219 -13.28 -1.54 -21.26
N THR A 220 -12.46 -1.05 -20.32
CA THR A 220 -11.85 -1.90 -19.29
C THR A 220 -12.91 -2.49 -18.38
N ALA A 221 -13.87 -1.71 -17.89
CA ALA A 221 -14.98 -2.21 -17.06
C ALA A 221 -15.79 -3.30 -17.78
N ALA A 222 -16.06 -3.12 -19.07
CA ALA A 222 -16.77 -4.11 -19.89
C ALA A 222 -15.98 -5.41 -20.08
N SER A 223 -14.63 -5.35 -20.07
CA SER A 223 -13.76 -6.52 -20.23
C SER A 223 -13.57 -7.31 -18.93
N ILE A 224 -13.68 -6.66 -17.75
CA ILE A 224 -13.57 -7.32 -16.44
C ILE A 224 -14.74 -8.30 -16.25
N PRO A 225 -14.50 -9.54 -15.80
CA PRO A 225 -15.58 -10.52 -15.56
C PRO A 225 -16.69 -9.99 -14.65
N MET A 226 -16.38 -9.27 -13.59
CA MET A 226 -17.36 -8.64 -12.69
C MET A 226 -18.04 -7.38 -13.28
N LYS A 227 -17.73 -7.01 -14.55
CA LYS A 227 -18.37 -5.92 -15.33
C LYS A 227 -18.35 -4.55 -14.67
N ARG A 228 -17.38 -4.30 -13.83
CA ARG A 228 -17.14 -2.99 -13.21
C ARG A 228 -15.65 -2.78 -12.91
N LEU A 229 -15.27 -1.53 -12.76
CA LEU A 229 -14.01 -1.19 -12.12
C LEU A 229 -14.11 -1.45 -10.60
N GLY A 230 -12.97 -1.74 -9.97
CA GLY A 230 -12.91 -1.78 -8.52
C GLY A 230 -12.94 -0.39 -7.89
N THR A 231 -13.26 -0.32 -6.61
CA THR A 231 -13.12 0.88 -5.77
C THR A 231 -11.99 0.70 -4.76
N ALA A 232 -11.58 1.78 -4.10
CA ALA A 232 -10.59 1.71 -3.03
C ALA A 232 -11.06 0.81 -1.88
N GLU A 233 -12.37 0.84 -1.59
CA GLU A 233 -13.02 0.03 -0.56
C GLU A 233 -13.07 -1.46 -0.91
N ASP A 234 -13.07 -1.82 -2.19
CA ASP A 234 -12.92 -3.23 -2.61
C ASP A 234 -11.53 -3.79 -2.25
N CYS A 235 -10.50 -2.93 -2.22
CA CYS A 235 -9.13 -3.36 -1.93
C CYS A 235 -8.84 -3.43 -0.43
N ALA A 236 -9.34 -2.49 0.36
CA ALA A 236 -8.96 -2.33 1.76
C ALA A 236 -9.14 -3.62 2.62
N PRO A 237 -10.20 -4.44 2.44
CA PRO A 237 -10.37 -5.67 3.20
C PRO A 237 -9.19 -6.67 3.05
N ALA A 238 -8.56 -6.73 1.87
CA ALA A 238 -7.42 -7.62 1.65
C ALA A 238 -6.20 -7.20 2.48
N TYR A 239 -5.97 -5.89 2.66
CA TYR A 239 -4.89 -5.40 3.52
C TYR A 239 -5.13 -5.74 4.99
N LEU A 240 -6.35 -5.54 5.49
CA LEU A 240 -6.71 -5.88 6.86
C LEU A 240 -6.58 -7.40 7.10
N PHE A 241 -7.09 -8.21 6.17
CA PHE A 241 -6.98 -9.66 6.21
C PHE A 241 -5.51 -10.11 6.31
N LEU A 242 -4.64 -9.61 5.42
CA LEU A 242 -3.23 -9.98 5.39
C LEU A 242 -2.45 -9.45 6.60
N SER A 243 -2.89 -8.37 7.20
CA SER A 243 -2.27 -7.79 8.39
C SER A 243 -2.62 -8.54 9.68
N SER A 244 -3.80 -9.15 9.74
CA SER A 244 -4.29 -9.82 10.95
C SER A 244 -3.74 -11.25 11.09
N ALA A 245 -2.96 -11.52 12.13
CA ALA A 245 -2.53 -12.87 12.45
C ALA A 245 -3.71 -13.82 12.78
N ARG A 246 -4.77 -13.28 13.38
CA ARG A 246 -6.00 -14.03 13.67
C ARG A 246 -6.68 -14.58 12.42
N LEU A 247 -6.60 -13.85 11.28
CA LEU A 247 -7.28 -14.20 10.03
C LEU A 247 -6.35 -14.88 9.03
N SER A 248 -5.06 -14.53 9.02
CA SER A 248 -4.10 -14.96 8.01
C SER A 248 -2.72 -15.32 8.58
N GLY A 249 -2.66 -15.77 9.83
CA GLY A 249 -1.41 -16.01 10.55
C GLY A 249 -0.47 -17.04 9.91
N TYR A 250 -0.97 -17.88 9.00
CA TYR A 250 -0.15 -18.85 8.25
C TYR A 250 0.11 -18.45 6.80
N LEU A 251 -0.21 -17.18 6.43
CA LEU A 251 0.04 -16.64 5.09
C LEU A 251 1.26 -15.71 5.13
N THR A 252 2.30 -16.07 4.37
CA THR A 252 3.44 -15.21 4.08
C THR A 252 3.96 -15.48 2.67
N GLY A 253 4.52 -14.47 2.00
CA GLY A 253 5.03 -14.55 0.63
C GLY A 253 3.94 -14.56 -0.44
N GLN A 254 2.69 -14.29 -0.09
CA GLN A 254 1.57 -14.33 -1.04
C GLN A 254 1.35 -12.96 -1.72
N VAL A 255 0.90 -13.00 -2.96
CA VAL A 255 0.40 -11.84 -3.70
C VAL A 255 -1.07 -12.11 -3.99
N ILE A 256 -1.95 -11.36 -3.34
CA ILE A 256 -3.40 -11.56 -3.45
C ILE A 256 -3.97 -10.61 -4.52
N GLU A 257 -4.61 -11.20 -5.52
CA GLU A 257 -5.25 -10.47 -6.61
C GLU A 257 -6.60 -9.89 -6.15
N VAL A 258 -6.79 -8.56 -6.33
CA VAL A 258 -8.05 -7.84 -6.09
C VAL A 258 -8.42 -7.09 -7.36
N ASN A 259 -9.01 -7.79 -8.34
CA ASN A 259 -9.10 -7.30 -9.70
C ASN A 259 -10.43 -7.65 -10.43
N GLY A 260 -11.43 -8.19 -9.73
CA GLY A 260 -12.72 -8.55 -10.33
C GLY A 260 -12.65 -9.66 -11.40
N GLY A 261 -11.57 -10.44 -11.39
CA GLY A 261 -11.28 -11.48 -12.38
C GLY A 261 -10.56 -10.96 -13.62
N GLN A 262 -10.06 -9.72 -13.62
CA GLN A 262 -9.30 -9.13 -14.74
C GLN A 262 -8.03 -9.96 -15.06
N PHE A 263 -7.48 -10.62 -14.06
CA PHE A 263 -6.44 -11.64 -14.17
C PHE A 263 -6.76 -12.76 -13.19
N MET A 264 -6.57 -14.00 -13.63
CA MET A 264 -6.72 -15.22 -12.83
C MET A 264 -5.47 -16.06 -13.09
N GLY A 265 -4.60 -16.22 -12.10
CA GLY A 265 -3.35 -16.97 -12.20
C GLY A 265 -3.00 -17.67 -10.91
#